data_764a07320eb2e3749952ba8bde148732
#
_entry.id   764a07320eb2e3749952ba8bde148732
#
_cell.length_a   1.000
_cell.length_b   1.000
_cell.length_c   1.000
_cell.angle_alpha   90.00
_cell.angle_beta   90.00
_cell.angle_gamma   90.00
#
_symmetry.space_group_name_H-M   'P 1'
#
loop_
_entity.id
_entity.type
_entity.pdbx_description
1 polymer ?
#
loop_
_entity_poly.entity_id
_entity_poly.type
_entity_poly.pdbx_seq_one_letter_code
_entity_poly.pdbx_strand_id
1 'polypeptide(L)'
;MISYKRSIVIPVAVSIGLVLIGIGLMTKPEPAVVSGLCYLLLNIPSALYAYFLRKQGAVFVLNEQYLEYQSRAGGDYQRHSLEEIAEIRYIVSPVYRGYQSKRLRIVGNKGALLAVVNLNKLDGADFNDIYHFVEQVAPHIRWNFSNS
;
A
#
# COMPACT_ATOMS: atom_id res chain seq x y z
N MET A 1 -17.56 -2.88 8.43
CA MET A 1 -16.16 -3.39 8.31
C MET A 1 -15.59 -2.97 6.97
N ILE A 2 -14.43 -2.34 6.96
CA ILE A 2 -13.66 -1.96 5.78
C ILE A 2 -12.40 -2.81 5.74
N SER A 3 -12.02 -3.31 4.55
CA SER A 3 -10.81 -4.08 4.38
C SER A 3 -10.16 -3.83 3.02
N TYR A 4 -8.84 -3.64 3.01
CA TYR A 4 -8.07 -3.41 1.79
C TYR A 4 -6.91 -4.40 1.68
N LYS A 5 -6.65 -4.84 0.46
CA LYS A 5 -5.47 -5.64 0.10
C LYS A 5 -4.30 -4.73 -0.28
N ARG A 6 -3.11 -5.31 -0.36
CA ARG A 6 -1.94 -4.59 -0.87
C ARG A 6 -2.04 -4.43 -2.39
N SER A 7 -1.74 -3.23 -2.88
CA SER A 7 -1.73 -2.96 -4.31
C SER A 7 -0.64 -3.76 -5.03
N ILE A 8 -1.01 -4.40 -6.13
CA ILE A 8 -0.11 -5.16 -7.02
C ILE A 8 0.30 -4.36 -8.27
N VAL A 9 -0.18 -3.14 -8.41
CA VAL A 9 0.01 -2.33 -9.63
C VAL A 9 1.49 -2.14 -9.97
N ILE A 10 2.31 -1.77 -8.97
CA ILE A 10 3.74 -1.53 -9.20
C ILE A 10 4.48 -2.82 -9.59
N PRO A 11 4.39 -3.95 -8.86
CA PRO A 11 5.03 -5.18 -9.27
C PRO A 11 4.60 -5.68 -10.65
N VAL A 12 3.32 -5.56 -10.99
CA VAL A 12 2.81 -5.94 -12.32
C VAL A 12 3.36 -5.03 -13.41
N ALA A 13 3.37 -3.71 -13.21
CA ALA A 13 3.94 -2.76 -14.17
C ALA A 13 5.44 -2.99 -14.41
N VAL A 14 6.21 -3.25 -13.35
CA VAL A 14 7.63 -3.60 -13.46
C VAL A 14 7.80 -4.91 -14.26
N SER A 15 7.00 -5.92 -13.97
CA SER A 15 7.01 -7.21 -14.67
C SER A 15 6.77 -7.03 -16.17
N ILE A 16 5.73 -6.29 -16.55
CA ILE A 16 5.42 -5.99 -17.96
C ILE A 16 6.57 -5.22 -18.63
N GLY A 17 7.11 -4.21 -17.95
CA GLY A 17 8.23 -3.40 -18.47
C GLY A 17 9.46 -4.24 -18.76
N LEU A 18 9.84 -5.15 -17.86
CA LEU A 18 10.98 -6.06 -18.06
C LEU A 18 10.78 -7.01 -19.25
N VAL A 19 9.57 -7.53 -19.43
CA VAL A 19 9.23 -8.39 -20.59
C VAL A 19 9.35 -7.60 -21.90
N LEU A 20 8.78 -6.41 -21.96
CA LEU A 20 8.82 -5.57 -23.16
C LEU A 20 10.26 -5.19 -23.54
N ILE A 21 11.10 -4.82 -22.56
CA ILE A 21 12.51 -4.51 -22.79
C ILE A 21 13.25 -5.76 -23.29
N GLY A 22 13.04 -6.91 -22.65
CA GLY A 22 13.68 -8.16 -23.02
C GLY A 22 13.35 -8.55 -24.47
N ILE A 23 12.09 -8.53 -24.86
CA ILE A 23 11.65 -8.81 -26.23
C ILE A 23 12.21 -7.77 -27.19
N GLY A 24 12.14 -6.48 -26.86
CA GLY A 24 12.65 -5.39 -27.71
C GLY A 24 14.14 -5.52 -28.00
N LEU A 25 14.95 -6.01 -27.05
CA LEU A 25 16.38 -6.26 -27.27
C LEU A 25 16.65 -7.47 -28.18
N MET A 26 15.79 -8.48 -28.13
CA MET A 26 15.92 -9.67 -28.97
C MET A 26 15.48 -9.46 -30.42
N THR A 27 14.61 -8.48 -30.68
CA THR A 27 14.03 -8.20 -32.00
C THR A 27 14.75 -7.09 -32.77
N LYS A 28 15.84 -6.53 -32.25
CA LYS A 28 16.66 -5.55 -32.97
C LYS A 28 17.37 -6.15 -34.18
N PRO A 29 17.75 -5.34 -35.19
CA PRO A 29 18.55 -5.80 -36.32
C PRO A 29 19.88 -6.46 -35.90
N GLU A 30 20.50 -5.96 -34.83
CA GLU A 30 21.63 -6.61 -34.14
C GLU A 30 21.10 -7.08 -32.75
N PRO A 31 20.63 -8.32 -32.64
CA PRO A 31 19.96 -8.79 -31.44
C PRO A 31 20.93 -8.95 -30.27
N ALA A 32 20.61 -8.31 -29.18
CA ALA A 32 21.30 -8.46 -27.89
C ALA A 32 20.67 -9.62 -27.09
N VAL A 33 20.79 -10.84 -27.59
CA VAL A 33 20.09 -12.02 -27.05
C VAL A 33 20.39 -12.25 -25.57
N VAL A 34 21.65 -12.18 -25.18
CA VAL A 34 22.06 -12.38 -23.77
C VAL A 34 21.44 -11.33 -22.87
N SER A 35 21.48 -10.07 -23.26
CA SER A 35 20.85 -8.98 -22.50
C SER A 35 19.32 -9.13 -22.43
N GLY A 36 18.69 -9.50 -23.52
CA GLY A 36 17.25 -9.79 -23.56
C GLY A 36 16.85 -10.90 -22.61
N LEU A 37 17.60 -12.00 -22.60
CA LEU A 37 17.38 -13.12 -21.66
C LEU A 37 17.55 -12.69 -20.21
N CYS A 38 18.58 -11.86 -19.90
CA CYS A 38 18.76 -11.32 -18.55
C CYS A 38 17.51 -10.54 -18.06
N TYR A 39 16.93 -9.67 -18.90
CA TYR A 39 15.70 -8.95 -18.54
C TYR A 39 14.50 -9.88 -18.34
N LEU A 40 14.36 -10.92 -19.17
CA LEU A 40 13.32 -11.92 -18.99
C LEU A 40 13.48 -12.71 -17.69
N LEU A 41 14.73 -13.07 -17.33
CA LEU A 41 15.00 -13.75 -16.05
C LEU A 41 14.74 -12.84 -14.85
N LEU A 42 15.09 -11.54 -14.93
CA LEU A 42 14.80 -10.56 -13.87
C LEU A 42 13.29 -10.35 -13.66
N ASN A 43 12.45 -10.70 -14.65
CA ASN A 43 11.01 -10.67 -14.51
C ASN A 43 10.49 -11.70 -13.49
N ILE A 44 11.15 -12.85 -13.33
CA ILE A 44 10.67 -13.96 -12.48
C ILE A 44 10.44 -13.51 -11.03
N PRO A 45 11.40 -12.87 -10.33
CA PRO A 45 11.18 -12.39 -8.96
C PRO A 45 10.02 -11.39 -8.86
N SER A 46 9.88 -10.49 -9.85
CA SER A 46 8.81 -9.50 -9.87
C SER A 46 7.43 -10.13 -10.02
N ALA A 47 7.30 -11.11 -10.94
CA ALA A 47 6.07 -11.86 -11.16
C ALA A 47 5.70 -12.72 -9.93
N LEU A 48 6.67 -13.40 -9.33
CA LEU A 48 6.48 -14.18 -8.11
C LEU A 48 6.02 -13.29 -6.94
N TYR A 49 6.62 -12.10 -6.81
CA TYR A 49 6.22 -11.13 -5.78
C TYR A 49 4.79 -10.63 -6.01
N ALA A 50 4.42 -10.29 -7.24
CA ALA A 50 3.05 -9.91 -7.58
C ALA A 50 2.05 -11.01 -7.25
N TYR A 51 2.37 -12.27 -7.60
CA TYR A 51 1.57 -13.44 -7.27
C TYR A 51 1.41 -13.65 -5.75
N PHE A 52 2.51 -13.50 -5.00
CA PHE A 52 2.48 -13.58 -3.54
C PHE A 52 1.56 -12.51 -2.94
N LEU A 53 1.68 -11.24 -3.38
CA LEU A 53 0.82 -10.17 -2.91
C LEU A 53 -0.66 -10.42 -3.24
N ARG A 54 -0.96 -10.99 -4.41
CA ARG A 54 -2.33 -11.33 -4.80
C ARG A 54 -2.95 -12.38 -3.88
N LYS A 55 -2.16 -13.35 -3.43
CA LYS A 55 -2.60 -14.40 -2.49
C LYS A 55 -2.72 -13.91 -1.04
N GLN A 56 -2.05 -12.81 -0.68
CA GLN A 56 -2.19 -12.22 0.63
C GLN A 56 -3.64 -11.80 0.89
N GLY A 57 -4.11 -12.02 2.12
CA GLY A 57 -5.38 -11.51 2.61
C GLY A 57 -5.40 -9.97 2.71
N ALA A 58 -6.43 -9.45 3.33
CA ALA A 58 -6.50 -8.02 3.64
C ALA A 58 -5.35 -7.63 4.57
N VAL A 59 -4.60 -6.58 4.21
CA VAL A 59 -3.48 -6.05 4.99
C VAL A 59 -3.86 -4.84 5.83
N PHE A 60 -5.06 -4.32 5.60
CA PHE A 60 -5.70 -3.29 6.41
C PHE A 60 -7.14 -3.72 6.66
N VAL A 61 -7.53 -3.81 7.92
CA VAL A 61 -8.87 -4.14 8.35
C VAL A 61 -9.30 -3.14 9.42
N LEU A 62 -10.46 -2.56 9.23
CA LEU A 62 -11.08 -1.64 10.17
C LEU A 62 -12.51 -2.14 10.44
N ASN A 63 -12.81 -2.43 11.68
CA ASN A 63 -14.15 -2.80 12.14
C ASN A 63 -14.59 -1.93 13.32
N GLU A 64 -15.68 -2.26 13.96
CA GLU A 64 -16.26 -1.50 15.07
C GLU A 64 -15.42 -1.54 16.36
N GLN A 65 -14.47 -2.45 16.47
CA GLN A 65 -13.71 -2.68 17.71
C GLN A 65 -12.22 -2.37 17.55
N TYR A 66 -11.65 -2.66 16.38
CA TYR A 66 -10.20 -2.54 16.18
C TYR A 66 -9.83 -2.14 14.75
N LEU A 67 -8.64 -1.59 14.65
CA LEU A 67 -7.88 -1.39 13.43
C LEU A 67 -6.72 -2.39 13.40
N GLU A 68 -6.59 -3.14 12.32
CA GLU A 68 -5.51 -4.09 12.10
C GLU A 68 -4.76 -3.73 10.81
N TYR A 69 -3.44 -3.68 10.89
CA TYR A 69 -2.61 -3.30 9.76
C TYR A 69 -1.30 -4.07 9.72
N GLN A 70 -0.93 -4.48 8.50
CA GLN A 70 0.36 -5.11 8.20
C GLN A 70 1.26 -4.13 7.43
N SER A 71 2.30 -3.61 8.06
CA SER A 71 3.18 -2.59 7.48
C SER A 71 4.05 -3.12 6.34
N ARG A 72 4.50 -4.38 6.44
CA ARG A 72 5.36 -5.06 5.45
C ARG A 72 4.69 -6.32 4.93
N ALA A 73 4.96 -6.66 3.67
CA ALA A 73 4.51 -7.93 3.11
C ALA A 73 5.16 -9.10 3.88
N GLY A 74 4.33 -10.04 4.34
CA GLY A 74 4.78 -11.18 5.16
C GLY A 74 5.17 -10.85 6.61
N GLY A 75 5.01 -9.60 7.06
CA GLY A 75 5.24 -9.20 8.45
C GLY A 75 4.02 -9.49 9.34
N ASP A 76 4.19 -9.23 10.63
CA ASP A 76 3.12 -9.40 11.60
C ASP A 76 2.03 -8.34 11.46
N TYR A 77 0.81 -8.73 11.79
CA TYR A 77 -0.32 -7.82 11.92
C TYR A 77 -0.25 -7.09 13.26
N GLN A 78 -0.39 -5.78 13.20
CA GLN A 78 -0.54 -4.94 14.38
C GLN A 78 -2.02 -4.62 14.56
N ARG A 79 -2.58 -5.01 15.69
CA ARG A 79 -3.98 -4.76 16.04
C ARG A 79 -4.04 -3.75 17.17
N HIS A 80 -4.85 -2.72 16.97
CA HIS A 80 -5.10 -1.65 17.95
C HIS A 80 -6.60 -1.51 18.17
N SER A 81 -7.03 -1.51 19.42
CA SER A 81 -8.43 -1.19 19.76
C SER A 81 -8.75 0.24 19.35
N LEU A 82 -9.97 0.48 18.85
CA LEU A 82 -10.40 1.85 18.54
C LEU A 82 -10.45 2.73 19.80
N GLU A 83 -10.69 2.16 20.97
CA GLU A 83 -10.67 2.86 22.26
C GLU A 83 -9.27 3.38 22.64
N GLU A 84 -8.20 2.76 22.13
CA GLU A 84 -6.82 3.19 22.36
C GLU A 84 -6.39 4.31 21.44
N ILE A 85 -7.15 4.57 20.37
CA ILE A 85 -6.82 5.57 19.36
C ILE A 85 -7.42 6.92 19.78
N ALA A 86 -6.58 7.92 19.94
CA ALA A 86 -7.00 9.28 20.27
C ALA A 86 -7.15 10.17 19.03
N GLU A 87 -6.28 9.96 18.04
CA GLU A 87 -6.20 10.84 16.87
C GLU A 87 -5.75 10.07 15.63
N ILE A 88 -6.36 10.40 14.50
CA ILE A 88 -5.89 9.97 13.18
C ILE A 88 -5.48 11.21 12.39
N ARG A 89 -4.22 11.27 11.97
CA ARG A 89 -3.67 12.35 11.14
C ARG A 89 -3.63 11.91 9.70
N TYR A 90 -4.40 12.58 8.86
CA TYR A 90 -4.33 12.41 7.41
C TYR A 90 -3.31 13.38 6.84
N ILE A 91 -2.24 12.83 6.27
CA ILE A 91 -1.13 13.58 5.71
C ILE A 91 -1.09 13.36 4.21
N VAL A 92 -1.17 14.46 3.46
CA VAL A 92 -1.06 14.46 2.01
C VAL A 92 0.20 15.22 1.62
N SER A 93 1.13 14.56 0.93
CA SER A 93 2.32 15.24 0.44
C SER A 93 2.00 16.12 -0.78
N PRO A 94 2.79 17.17 -1.03
CA PRO A 94 2.74 17.88 -2.31
C PRO A 94 2.92 16.92 -3.49
N VAL A 95 2.31 17.27 -4.62
CA VAL A 95 2.49 16.49 -5.85
C VAL A 95 3.93 16.65 -6.36
N TYR A 96 4.65 15.54 -6.45
CA TYR A 96 5.99 15.51 -7.03
C TYR A 96 6.01 14.52 -8.19
N ARG A 97 6.34 14.99 -9.39
CA ARG A 97 6.36 14.18 -10.63
C ARG A 97 5.06 13.37 -10.87
N GLY A 98 3.90 13.97 -10.58
CA GLY A 98 2.60 13.31 -10.72
C GLY A 98 2.26 12.32 -9.60
N TYR A 99 3.11 12.15 -8.61
CA TYR A 99 2.87 11.28 -7.46
C TYR A 99 2.55 12.09 -6.20
N GLN A 100 1.50 11.70 -5.51
CA GLN A 100 1.09 12.27 -4.23
C GLN A 100 0.98 11.17 -3.19
N SER A 101 1.70 11.28 -2.09
CA SER A 101 1.62 10.31 -0.99
C SER A 101 0.48 10.67 -0.05
N LYS A 102 -0.38 9.68 0.23
CA LYS A 102 -1.49 9.79 1.18
C LYS A 102 -1.24 8.82 2.33
N ARG A 103 -1.15 9.32 3.55
CA ARG A 103 -0.82 8.52 4.74
C ARG A 103 -1.77 8.81 5.89
N LEU A 104 -2.12 7.76 6.64
CA LEU A 104 -2.77 7.89 7.94
C LEU A 104 -1.74 7.60 9.02
N ARG A 105 -1.58 8.52 9.97
CA ARG A 105 -0.84 8.31 11.22
C ARG A 105 -1.84 8.09 12.33
N ILE A 106 -1.79 6.92 12.93
CA ILE A 106 -2.66 6.51 14.04
C ILE A 106 -1.93 6.81 15.34
N VAL A 107 -2.52 7.66 16.16
CA VAL A 107 -1.92 8.12 17.44
C VAL A 107 -2.81 7.65 18.60
N GLY A 108 -2.19 7.02 19.57
CA GLY A 108 -2.88 6.51 20.76
C GLY A 108 -3.11 7.57 21.84
N ASN A 109 -3.88 7.21 22.86
CA ASN A 109 -4.28 8.07 23.97
C ASN A 109 -3.12 8.72 24.74
N LYS A 110 -1.93 8.09 24.71
CA LYS A 110 -0.71 8.63 25.35
C LYS A 110 0.17 9.45 24.38
N GLY A 111 -0.35 9.79 23.20
CA GLY A 111 0.41 10.49 22.16
C GLY A 111 1.42 9.60 21.41
N ALA A 112 1.45 8.30 21.70
CA ALA A 112 2.33 7.36 21.01
C ALA A 112 1.85 7.09 19.58
N LEU A 113 2.78 7.05 18.63
CA LEU A 113 2.49 6.63 17.26
C LEU A 113 2.26 5.11 17.24
N LEU A 114 1.03 4.68 16.99
CA LEU A 114 0.63 3.28 16.92
C LEU A 114 0.90 2.66 15.55
N ALA A 115 0.51 3.36 14.48
CA ALA A 115 0.68 2.86 13.11
C ALA A 115 0.83 4.00 12.09
N VAL A 116 1.47 3.68 10.96
CA VAL A 116 1.50 4.54 9.77
C VAL A 116 1.02 3.74 8.57
N VAL A 117 -0.15 4.08 8.07
CA VAL A 117 -0.78 3.41 6.93
C VAL A 117 -0.57 4.26 5.68
N ASN A 118 0.05 3.70 4.65
CA ASN A 118 0.18 4.37 3.36
C ASN A 118 -0.95 3.92 2.44
N LEU A 119 -1.92 4.80 2.19
CA LEU A 119 -3.10 4.49 1.39
C LEU A 119 -2.76 4.17 -0.07
N ASN A 120 -1.71 4.77 -0.63
CA ASN A 120 -1.27 4.46 -2.00
C ASN A 120 -0.77 3.01 -2.18
N LYS A 121 -0.46 2.31 -1.10
CA LYS A 121 -0.05 0.90 -1.13
C LYS A 121 -1.22 -0.07 -0.97
N LEU A 122 -2.41 0.43 -0.74
CA LEU A 122 -3.62 -0.35 -0.58
C LEU A 122 -4.45 -0.30 -1.87
N ASP A 123 -5.02 -1.43 -2.24
CA ASP A 123 -5.82 -1.54 -3.45
C ASP A 123 -7.21 -0.96 -3.23
N GLY A 124 -7.57 0.03 -4.04
CA GLY A 124 -8.89 0.69 -3.97
C GLY A 124 -9.18 1.46 -2.68
N ALA A 125 -8.14 1.77 -1.86
CA ALA A 125 -8.37 2.48 -0.60
C ALA A 125 -8.81 3.93 -0.85
N ASP A 126 -10.00 4.26 -0.36
CA ASP A 126 -10.50 5.62 -0.31
C ASP A 126 -10.44 6.15 1.14
N PHE A 127 -9.90 7.37 1.26
CA PHE A 127 -9.85 8.08 2.53
C PHE A 127 -11.26 8.38 3.06
N ASN A 128 -12.19 8.77 2.19
CA ASN A 128 -13.55 9.14 2.61
C ASN A 128 -14.30 7.96 3.22
N ASP A 129 -14.13 6.76 2.67
CA ASP A 129 -14.74 5.54 3.23
C ASP A 129 -14.24 5.29 4.65
N ILE A 130 -12.92 5.42 4.85
CA ILE A 130 -12.30 5.23 6.17
C ILE A 130 -12.78 6.32 7.15
N TYR A 131 -12.80 7.58 6.70
CA TYR A 131 -13.23 8.72 7.49
C TYR A 131 -14.66 8.55 7.98
N HIS A 132 -15.60 8.32 7.08
CA HIS A 132 -17.01 8.15 7.43
C HIS A 132 -17.26 6.93 8.32
N PHE A 133 -16.56 5.84 8.07
CA PHE A 133 -16.68 4.66 8.92
C PHE A 133 -16.20 4.94 10.36
N VAL A 134 -15.04 5.58 10.52
CA VAL A 134 -14.53 5.93 11.86
C VAL A 134 -15.45 6.91 12.57
N GLU A 135 -15.97 7.92 11.89
CA GLU A 135 -16.94 8.86 12.49
C GLU A 135 -18.20 8.17 13.02
N GLN A 136 -18.65 7.11 12.33
CA GLN A 136 -19.83 6.34 12.75
C GLN A 136 -19.56 5.46 13.96
N VAL A 137 -18.40 4.75 13.99
CA VAL A 137 -18.13 3.71 14.99
C VAL A 137 -17.31 4.19 16.18
N ALA A 138 -16.52 5.25 16.00
CA ALA A 138 -15.62 5.78 17.02
C ALA A 138 -15.54 7.31 16.99
N PRO A 139 -16.64 8.02 17.28
CA PRO A 139 -16.73 9.49 17.19
C PRO A 139 -15.80 10.23 18.17
N HIS A 140 -15.21 9.53 19.13
CA HIS A 140 -14.23 10.10 20.07
C HIS A 140 -12.85 10.32 19.41
N ILE A 141 -12.55 9.67 18.27
CA ILE A 141 -11.29 9.80 17.58
C ILE A 141 -11.23 11.15 16.85
N ARG A 142 -10.23 11.96 17.17
CA ARG A 142 -10.02 13.26 16.52
C ARG A 142 -9.33 13.09 15.18
N TRP A 143 -9.80 13.84 14.20
CA TRP A 143 -9.16 13.93 12.90
C TRP A 143 -8.29 15.17 12.80
N ASN A 144 -7.09 15.02 12.27
CA ASN A 144 -6.17 16.11 11.98
C ASN A 144 -5.71 16.01 10.51
N PHE A 145 -5.86 17.09 9.78
CA PHE A 145 -5.51 17.16 8.36
C PHE A 145 -4.27 18.02 8.20
N SER A 146 -3.22 17.46 7.66
CA SER A 146 -1.95 18.16 7.43
C SER A 146 -1.51 18.01 5.97
N ASN A 147 -1.22 19.13 5.35
CA ASN A 147 -0.50 19.20 4.08
C ASN A 147 0.98 19.41 4.43
N SER A 148 1.81 18.41 4.18
CA SER A 148 3.25 18.46 4.45
C SER A 148 4.05 18.75 3.18
#